data_a8ab0ef4243dade5cea3312e61fcf977
#
_entry.id   a8ab0ef4243dade5cea3312e61fcf977
#
_cell.length_a   1.000
_cell.length_b   1.000
_cell.length_c   1.000
_cell.angle_alpha   90.00
_cell.angle_beta   90.00
_cell.angle_gamma   90.00
#
_symmetry.space_group_name_H-M   'P 1'
#
loop_
_entity.id
_entity.type
_entity.pdbx_description
1 polymer ?
#
loop_
_entity_poly.entity_id
_entity_poly.type
_entity_poly.pdbx_seq_one_letter_code
_entity_poly.pdbx_strand_id
1 'polypeptide(L)'
;TTDVHFSSIGILMISAFVEVLHRPGNKLPVQAFIICHGYATASSIADVCNKMLHKYLFNAIDMPYDVPVSEIVSQVKKILYFNENRDVLILVDLGSLENITELLDDLPNVNLGIINNVSTAMALSVGSHILDGMPLAEVLENAKNASQTRYKILEKARKEDVILFVSESGSNVAAKVSELFMHSLNHLNTKVNARFLCYDVQTYEQLRQNGHWDTCN
;
A
#
# COMPACT_ATOMS: atom_id res chain seq x y z
N THR A 1 29.66 3.10 41.53
CA THR A 1 29.49 1.71 41.06
C THR A 1 28.28 1.16 41.80
N THR A 2 27.15 1.09 41.09
CA THR A 2 25.92 0.43 41.59
C THR A 2 26.04 -1.06 41.27
N ASP A 3 26.33 -1.86 42.29
CA ASP A 3 26.27 -3.32 42.17
C ASP A 3 24.82 -3.76 41.99
N VAL A 4 24.46 -4.23 40.79
CA VAL A 4 23.14 -4.80 40.52
C VAL A 4 23.16 -6.28 40.88
N HIS A 5 22.57 -6.61 42.04
CA HIS A 5 22.39 -8.00 42.45
C HIS A 5 21.13 -8.59 41.80
N PHE A 6 21.33 -9.53 40.89
CA PHE A 6 20.21 -10.35 40.36
C PHE A 6 19.88 -11.49 41.31
N SER A 7 18.60 -11.74 41.54
CA SER A 7 18.17 -12.94 42.25
C SER A 7 18.51 -14.20 41.42
N SER A 8 18.68 -15.34 42.07
CA SER A 8 18.95 -16.62 41.38
C SER A 8 17.90 -16.92 40.30
N ILE A 9 16.64 -16.56 40.53
CA ILE A 9 15.53 -16.68 39.57
C ILE A 9 15.76 -15.71 38.38
N GLY A 10 16.20 -14.48 38.62
CA GLY A 10 16.50 -13.51 37.58
C GLY A 10 17.64 -13.98 36.68
N ILE A 11 18.70 -14.54 37.26
CA ILE A 11 19.81 -15.11 36.50
C ILE A 11 19.32 -16.29 35.64
N LEU A 12 18.49 -17.17 36.20
CA LEU A 12 17.94 -18.35 35.50
C LEU A 12 17.02 -17.92 34.34
N MET A 13 16.19 -16.90 34.54
CA MET A 13 15.35 -16.33 33.47
C MET A 13 16.17 -15.70 32.37
N ILE A 14 17.20 -14.93 32.70
CA ILE A 14 18.11 -14.33 31.72
C ILE A 14 18.87 -15.42 30.97
N SER A 15 19.38 -16.44 31.67
CA SER A 15 20.09 -17.55 31.03
C SER A 15 19.18 -18.32 30.08
N ALA A 16 17.94 -18.65 30.49
CA ALA A 16 16.95 -19.31 29.64
C ALA A 16 16.60 -18.46 28.42
N PHE A 17 16.44 -17.14 28.59
CA PHE A 17 16.17 -16.20 27.49
C PHE A 17 17.35 -16.13 26.52
N VAL A 18 18.60 -16.04 27.03
CA VAL A 18 19.82 -16.06 26.21
C VAL A 18 19.94 -17.40 25.47
N GLU A 19 19.63 -18.52 26.12
CA GLU A 19 19.69 -19.85 25.48
C GLU A 19 18.66 -20.00 24.37
N VAL A 20 17.45 -19.46 24.54
CA VAL A 20 16.42 -19.42 23.48
C VAL A 20 16.87 -18.59 22.29
N LEU A 21 17.54 -17.45 22.53
CA LEU A 21 18.09 -16.59 21.49
C LEU A 21 19.28 -17.24 20.75
N HIS A 22 20.08 -18.08 21.44
CA HIS A 22 21.29 -18.70 20.91
C HIS A 22 21.08 -20.16 20.44
N ARG A 23 19.85 -20.64 20.33
CA ARG A 23 19.61 -22.01 19.82
C ARG A 23 20.17 -22.16 18.40
N PRO A 24 21.14 -23.06 18.16
CA PRO A 24 21.85 -23.18 16.88
C PRO A 24 20.99 -23.70 15.72
N GLY A 25 19.72 -24.02 15.95
CA GLY A 25 18.81 -24.56 14.94
C GLY A 25 17.95 -23.53 14.18
N ASN A 26 18.13 -22.23 14.41
CA ASN A 26 17.21 -21.21 13.92
C ASN A 26 17.89 -20.02 13.22
N LYS A 27 19.13 -20.21 12.72
CA LYS A 27 19.80 -19.18 11.92
C LYS A 27 19.06 -19.05 10.59
N LEU A 28 18.42 -17.92 10.39
CA LEU A 28 17.85 -17.56 9.09
C LEU A 28 18.98 -17.30 8.10
N PRO A 29 18.82 -17.69 6.82
CA PRO A 29 19.86 -17.47 5.81
C PRO A 29 20.12 -16.00 5.57
N VAL A 30 19.09 -15.16 5.72
CA VAL A 30 19.11 -13.73 5.46
C VAL A 30 18.62 -12.99 6.70
N GLN A 31 19.35 -11.92 7.10
CA GLN A 31 18.89 -10.96 8.09
C GLN A 31 18.19 -9.80 7.40
N ALA A 32 16.96 -9.51 7.80
CA ALA A 32 16.13 -8.52 7.13
C ALA A 32 15.91 -7.26 7.99
N PHE A 33 16.03 -6.10 7.35
CA PHE A 33 15.73 -4.79 7.92
C PHE A 33 14.62 -4.11 7.12
N ILE A 34 13.77 -3.36 7.81
CA ILE A 34 12.86 -2.40 7.20
C ILE A 34 13.28 -1.02 7.71
N ILE A 35 13.64 -0.12 6.79
CA ILE A 35 14.09 1.24 7.10
C ILE A 35 13.18 2.20 6.35
N CYS A 36 12.44 3.04 7.09
CA CYS A 36 11.48 3.97 6.49
C CYS A 36 11.56 5.34 7.15
N HIS A 37 11.25 6.36 6.37
CA HIS A 37 11.07 7.71 6.90
C HIS A 37 9.86 7.77 7.84
N GLY A 38 9.99 8.54 8.92
CA GLY A 38 8.96 8.77 9.92
C GLY A 38 9.29 8.19 11.28
N TYR A 39 8.31 8.25 12.19
CA TYR A 39 8.51 7.87 13.60
C TYR A 39 8.06 6.45 13.94
N ALA A 40 7.31 5.80 13.07
CA ALA A 40 6.77 4.45 13.30
C ALA A 40 6.44 3.68 12.02
N THR A 41 6.89 4.12 10.86
CA THR A 41 6.53 3.51 9.57
C THR A 41 7.15 2.12 9.43
N ALA A 42 8.47 2.02 9.64
CA ALA A 42 9.18 0.75 9.61
C ALA A 42 8.71 -0.19 10.73
N SER A 43 8.60 0.33 11.94
CA SER A 43 8.13 -0.42 13.10
C SER A 43 6.73 -1.02 12.89
N SER A 44 5.80 -0.26 12.32
CA SER A 44 4.44 -0.73 12.06
C SER A 44 4.42 -1.87 11.03
N ILE A 45 5.17 -1.74 9.94
CA ILE A 45 5.25 -2.80 8.90
C ILE A 45 5.90 -4.05 9.48
N ALA A 46 7.04 -3.91 10.18
CA ALA A 46 7.77 -5.03 10.77
C ALA A 46 6.93 -5.76 11.82
N ASP A 47 6.22 -5.04 12.70
CA ASP A 47 5.37 -5.63 13.74
C ASP A 47 4.26 -6.50 13.13
N VAL A 48 3.56 -5.99 12.12
CA VAL A 48 2.53 -6.75 11.41
C VAL A 48 3.12 -7.99 10.74
N CYS A 49 4.24 -7.84 10.01
CA CYS A 49 4.86 -8.94 9.29
C CYS A 49 5.40 -10.01 10.24
N ASN A 50 6.11 -9.62 11.30
CA ASN A 50 6.65 -10.55 12.29
C ASN A 50 5.53 -11.33 13.00
N LYS A 51 4.40 -10.68 13.31
CA LYS A 51 3.22 -11.34 13.88
C LYS A 51 2.56 -12.32 12.92
N MET A 52 2.36 -11.92 11.65
CA MET A 52 1.73 -12.79 10.66
C MET A 52 2.59 -13.99 10.28
N LEU A 53 3.91 -13.83 10.25
CA LEU A 53 4.87 -14.89 9.97
C LEU A 53 5.17 -15.77 11.20
N HIS A 54 4.63 -15.41 12.37
CA HIS A 54 4.91 -16.07 13.65
C HIS A 54 6.42 -16.18 13.95
N LYS A 55 7.21 -15.23 13.45
CA LYS A 55 8.66 -15.19 13.60
C LYS A 55 9.15 -13.77 13.65
N TYR A 56 10.06 -13.46 14.58
CA TYR A 56 10.77 -12.18 14.58
C TYR A 56 11.86 -12.22 13.50
N LEU A 57 11.54 -11.72 12.34
CA LEU A 57 12.35 -11.74 11.14
C LEU A 57 12.91 -10.38 10.79
N PHE A 58 12.04 -9.36 10.84
CA PHE A 58 12.38 -8.00 10.44
C PHE A 58 12.81 -7.16 11.63
N ASN A 59 13.99 -6.55 11.51
CA ASN A 59 14.43 -5.46 12.36
C ASN A 59 13.94 -4.15 11.77
N ALA A 60 13.27 -3.33 12.56
CA ALA A 60 12.75 -2.04 12.11
C ALA A 60 13.66 -0.89 12.53
N ILE A 61 13.88 0.05 11.63
CA ILE A 61 14.57 1.32 11.92
C ILE A 61 13.72 2.45 11.34
N ASP A 62 13.08 3.20 12.21
CA ASP A 62 12.38 4.41 11.82
C ASP A 62 13.37 5.58 11.72
N MET A 63 13.29 6.35 10.63
CA MET A 63 14.14 7.50 10.37
C MET A 63 13.33 8.79 10.43
N PRO A 64 13.28 9.47 11.58
CA PRO A 64 12.72 10.82 11.67
C PRO A 64 13.39 11.80 10.70
N TYR A 65 12.70 12.84 10.29
CA TYR A 65 13.18 13.79 9.28
C TYR A 65 14.42 14.58 9.68
N ASP A 66 14.71 14.68 10.96
CA ASP A 66 15.84 15.37 11.55
C ASP A 66 17.05 14.46 11.83
N VAL A 67 16.92 13.16 11.55
CA VAL A 67 17.98 12.16 11.76
C VAL A 67 18.74 11.94 10.46
N PRO A 68 20.08 12.10 10.46
CA PRO A 68 20.89 11.87 9.27
C PRO A 68 21.05 10.36 8.98
N VAL A 69 21.20 10.01 7.70
CA VAL A 69 21.39 8.62 7.25
C VAL A 69 22.58 7.93 7.93
N SER A 70 23.62 8.67 8.27
CA SER A 70 24.81 8.15 8.98
C SER A 70 24.48 7.55 10.36
N GLU A 71 23.47 8.07 11.04
CA GLU A 71 23.01 7.52 12.31
C GLU A 71 22.26 6.20 12.08
N ILE A 72 21.44 6.10 11.05
CA ILE A 72 20.76 4.88 10.63
C ILE A 72 21.78 3.78 10.29
N VAL A 73 22.81 4.14 9.50
CA VAL A 73 23.92 3.23 9.18
C VAL A 73 24.60 2.72 10.46
N SER A 74 24.84 3.60 11.43
CA SER A 74 25.44 3.22 12.72
C SER A 74 24.56 2.24 13.50
N GLN A 75 23.23 2.40 13.44
CA GLN A 75 22.29 1.47 14.07
C GLN A 75 22.30 0.10 13.37
N VAL A 76 22.30 0.08 12.03
CA VAL A 76 22.42 -1.17 11.25
C VAL A 76 23.73 -1.89 11.61
N LYS A 77 24.87 -1.18 11.59
CA LYS A 77 26.18 -1.75 11.93
C LYS A 77 26.22 -2.34 13.34
N LYS A 78 25.61 -1.69 14.33
CA LYS A 78 25.50 -2.21 15.69
C LYS A 78 24.75 -3.54 15.74
N ILE A 79 23.63 -3.64 15.02
CA ILE A 79 22.82 -4.88 14.98
C ILE A 79 23.60 -5.99 14.27
N LEU A 80 24.27 -5.66 13.15
CA LEU A 80 25.06 -6.63 12.37
C LEU A 80 26.29 -7.13 13.11
N TYR A 81 26.91 -6.29 13.95
CA TYR A 81 28.09 -6.67 14.72
C TYR A 81 27.87 -7.90 15.62
N PHE A 82 26.65 -8.09 16.11
CA PHE A 82 26.30 -9.22 16.98
C PHE A 82 25.75 -10.42 16.20
N ASN A 83 25.63 -10.32 14.89
CA ASN A 83 25.05 -11.37 14.05
C ASN A 83 26.10 -11.94 13.08
N GLU A 84 26.14 -13.26 12.98
CA GLU A 84 27.05 -13.96 12.08
C GLU A 84 26.47 -14.22 10.69
N ASN A 85 25.32 -13.59 10.35
CA ASN A 85 24.70 -13.74 9.04
C ASN A 85 25.54 -13.01 7.99
N ARG A 86 25.76 -13.68 6.85
CA ARG A 86 26.49 -13.15 5.71
C ARG A 86 25.60 -12.41 4.71
N ASP A 87 24.32 -12.74 4.69
CA ASP A 87 23.35 -12.15 3.78
C ASP A 87 22.41 -11.21 4.55
N VAL A 88 22.34 -9.98 4.09
CA VAL A 88 21.52 -8.91 4.68
C VAL A 88 20.62 -8.33 3.62
N LEU A 89 19.32 -8.20 3.92
CA LEU A 89 18.34 -7.57 3.07
C LEU A 89 17.78 -6.33 3.75
N ILE A 90 17.79 -5.21 3.03
CA ILE A 90 17.25 -3.94 3.50
C ILE A 90 16.07 -3.55 2.60
N LEU A 91 14.89 -3.39 3.19
CA LEU A 91 13.69 -2.87 2.53
C LEU A 91 13.55 -1.41 2.92
N VAL A 92 13.47 -0.52 1.93
CA VAL A 92 13.32 0.93 2.17
C VAL A 92 12.04 1.46 1.53
N ASP A 93 11.51 2.56 2.05
CA ASP A 93 10.31 3.21 1.51
C ASP A 93 10.63 4.09 0.29
N LEU A 94 11.72 4.83 0.31
CA LEU A 94 12.11 5.78 -0.73
C LEU A 94 13.51 5.49 -1.28
N GLY A 95 13.70 5.80 -2.57
CA GLY A 95 14.98 5.62 -3.26
C GLY A 95 16.15 6.43 -2.67
N SER A 96 15.87 7.49 -1.90
CA SER A 96 16.90 8.26 -1.19
C SER A 96 17.70 7.42 -0.18
N LEU A 97 17.15 6.32 0.31
CA LEU A 97 17.81 5.38 1.22
C LEU A 97 18.56 4.25 0.50
N GLU A 98 18.49 4.16 -0.83
CA GLU A 98 19.20 3.12 -1.59
C GLU A 98 20.73 3.24 -1.44
N ASN A 99 21.25 4.46 -1.28
CA ASN A 99 22.68 4.71 -1.10
C ASN A 99 23.22 4.23 0.27
N ILE A 100 22.37 3.71 1.15
CA ILE A 100 22.81 3.10 2.41
C ILE A 100 23.80 1.95 2.17
N THR A 101 23.69 1.23 1.06
CA THR A 101 24.62 0.14 0.70
C THR A 101 26.06 0.62 0.56
N GLU A 102 26.28 1.82 -0.03
CA GLU A 102 27.60 2.41 -0.17
C GLU A 102 28.25 2.75 1.19
N LEU A 103 27.41 3.10 2.18
CA LEU A 103 27.84 3.42 3.53
C LEU A 103 28.07 2.18 4.41
N LEU A 104 27.65 1.01 3.93
CA LEU A 104 27.83 -0.30 4.57
C LEU A 104 28.90 -1.15 3.89
N ASP A 105 29.56 -0.64 2.83
CA ASP A 105 30.57 -1.36 2.05
C ASP A 105 31.82 -1.79 2.84
N ASP A 106 32.05 -1.16 3.99
CA ASP A 106 33.14 -1.49 4.91
C ASP A 106 32.87 -2.75 5.77
N LEU A 107 31.70 -3.37 5.67
CA LEU A 107 31.36 -4.59 6.40
C LEU A 107 32.01 -5.82 5.73
N PRO A 108 32.94 -6.50 6.39
CA PRO A 108 33.63 -7.65 5.80
C PRO A 108 32.68 -8.86 5.70
N ASN A 109 32.70 -9.54 4.56
CA ASN A 109 32.00 -10.80 4.31
C ASN A 109 30.46 -10.74 4.44
N VAL A 110 29.84 -9.58 4.16
CA VAL A 110 28.39 -9.38 4.16
C VAL A 110 27.92 -9.12 2.74
N ASN A 111 26.98 -9.93 2.24
CA ASN A 111 26.26 -9.63 1.00
C ASN A 111 25.06 -8.75 1.33
N LEU A 112 24.97 -7.59 0.69
CA LEU A 112 23.90 -6.63 0.91
C LEU A 112 22.94 -6.64 -0.27
N GLY A 113 21.65 -6.84 0.01
CA GLY A 113 20.56 -6.62 -0.92
C GLY A 113 19.70 -5.45 -0.45
N ILE A 114 19.27 -4.60 -1.37
CA ILE A 114 18.34 -3.50 -1.07
C ILE A 114 17.18 -3.53 -2.06
N ILE A 115 15.99 -3.22 -1.58
CA ILE A 115 14.79 -3.05 -2.40
C ILE A 115 13.99 -1.87 -1.89
N ASN A 116 13.54 -1.02 -2.81
CA ASN A 116 12.74 0.17 -2.50
C ASN A 116 11.22 -0.11 -2.55
N ASN A 117 10.43 0.93 -2.25
CA ASN A 117 8.96 0.89 -2.26
C ASN A 117 8.37 -0.20 -1.36
N VAL A 118 8.95 -0.38 -0.17
CA VAL A 118 8.47 -1.37 0.79
C VAL A 118 6.99 -1.19 1.08
N SER A 119 6.28 -2.28 1.10
CA SER A 119 4.90 -2.38 1.55
C SER A 119 4.73 -3.61 2.44
N THR A 120 3.66 -3.66 3.23
CA THR A 120 3.36 -4.84 4.04
C THR A 120 3.26 -6.11 3.19
N ALA A 121 2.68 -6.02 1.97
CA ALA A 121 2.57 -7.17 1.07
C ALA A 121 3.94 -7.64 0.57
N MET A 122 4.81 -6.71 0.19
CA MET A 122 6.20 -7.03 -0.20
C MET A 122 6.96 -7.63 0.96
N ALA A 123 6.91 -7.02 2.15
CA ALA A 123 7.61 -7.53 3.33
C ALA A 123 7.14 -8.94 3.73
N LEU A 124 5.83 -9.23 3.66
CA LEU A 124 5.31 -10.58 3.89
C LEU A 124 5.82 -11.59 2.88
N SER A 125 5.85 -11.24 1.58
CA SER A 125 6.40 -12.10 0.53
C SER A 125 7.88 -12.37 0.76
N VAL A 126 8.67 -11.34 1.03
CA VAL A 126 10.09 -11.45 1.39
C VAL A 126 10.29 -12.35 2.59
N GLY A 127 9.52 -12.13 3.66
CA GLY A 127 9.63 -12.90 4.88
C GLY A 127 9.32 -14.38 4.68
N SER A 128 8.31 -14.71 3.87
CA SER A 128 7.98 -16.08 3.52
C SER A 128 9.15 -16.77 2.81
N HIS A 129 9.72 -16.12 1.78
CA HIS A 129 10.85 -16.69 1.03
C HIS A 129 12.11 -16.88 1.89
N ILE A 130 12.38 -15.95 2.82
CA ILE A 130 13.49 -16.11 3.78
C ILE A 130 13.25 -17.31 4.70
N LEU A 131 12.01 -17.51 5.18
CA LEU A 131 11.64 -18.65 6.02
C LEU A 131 11.72 -19.98 5.27
N ASP A 132 11.45 -19.97 3.95
CA ASP A 132 11.63 -21.11 3.05
C ASP A 132 13.12 -21.41 2.74
N GLY A 133 14.04 -20.59 3.26
CA GLY A 133 15.48 -20.77 3.08
C GLY A 133 16.04 -20.35 1.74
N MET A 134 15.33 -19.50 0.99
CA MET A 134 15.78 -19.03 -0.32
C MET A 134 17.02 -18.14 -0.20
N PRO A 135 17.95 -18.21 -1.16
CA PRO A 135 19.11 -17.32 -1.21
C PRO A 135 18.70 -15.87 -1.51
N LEU A 136 19.50 -14.90 -1.05
CA LEU A 136 19.23 -13.47 -1.13
C LEU A 136 18.82 -13.00 -2.54
N ALA A 137 19.51 -13.48 -3.59
CA ALA A 137 19.22 -13.08 -4.97
C ALA A 137 17.81 -13.50 -5.42
N GLU A 138 17.37 -14.69 -5.04
CA GLU A 138 16.03 -15.19 -5.37
C GLU A 138 14.95 -14.46 -4.57
N VAL A 139 15.22 -14.13 -3.30
CA VAL A 139 14.32 -13.34 -2.46
C VAL A 139 14.10 -11.96 -3.08
N LEU A 140 15.16 -11.30 -3.55
CA LEU A 140 15.07 -9.98 -4.20
C LEU A 140 14.26 -10.01 -5.51
N GLU A 141 14.48 -11.02 -6.37
CA GLU A 141 13.74 -11.14 -7.63
C GLU A 141 12.25 -11.42 -7.40
N ASN A 142 11.93 -12.27 -6.42
CA ASN A 142 10.54 -12.52 -6.04
C ASN A 142 9.87 -11.28 -5.41
N ALA A 143 10.60 -10.51 -4.61
CA ALA A 143 10.11 -9.27 -4.01
C ALA A 143 9.73 -8.23 -5.07
N LYS A 144 10.55 -8.07 -6.10
CA LYS A 144 10.27 -7.20 -7.26
C LYS A 144 8.94 -7.54 -7.93
N ASN A 145 8.63 -8.82 -8.07
CA ASN A 145 7.38 -9.29 -8.68
C ASN A 145 6.16 -9.14 -7.76
N ALA A 146 6.35 -9.09 -6.44
CA ALA A 146 5.26 -8.93 -5.46
C ALA A 146 4.68 -7.51 -5.40
N SER A 147 5.37 -6.49 -5.95
CA SER A 147 4.97 -5.07 -5.82
C SER A 147 4.06 -4.55 -6.93
N GLN A 148 3.28 -5.42 -7.59
CA GLN A 148 2.35 -5.00 -8.64
C GLN A 148 1.21 -4.16 -8.06
N THR A 149 1.15 -2.90 -8.47
CA THR A 149 0.05 -1.99 -8.11
C THR A 149 -1.20 -2.33 -8.94
N ARG A 150 -2.34 -2.50 -8.26
CA ARG A 150 -3.65 -2.68 -8.90
C ARG A 150 -4.56 -1.55 -8.47
N TYR A 151 -5.41 -1.09 -9.38
CA TYR A 151 -6.43 -0.09 -9.07
C TYR A 151 -7.81 -0.58 -9.51
N LYS A 152 -8.83 -0.05 -8.88
CA LYS A 152 -10.23 -0.24 -9.27
C LYS A 152 -10.95 1.09 -9.17
N ILE A 153 -11.58 1.51 -10.26
CA ILE A 153 -12.44 2.68 -10.28
C ILE A 153 -13.88 2.20 -10.11
N LEU A 154 -14.57 2.72 -9.13
CA LEU A 154 -16.01 2.55 -8.99
C LEU A 154 -16.69 3.74 -9.64
N GLU A 155 -17.05 3.59 -10.92
CA GLU A 155 -17.84 4.59 -11.61
C GLU A 155 -19.30 4.44 -11.15
N LYS A 156 -19.78 5.46 -10.43
CA LYS A 156 -21.23 5.58 -10.18
C LYS A 156 -21.85 6.13 -11.45
N ALA A 157 -22.81 5.39 -12.02
CA ALA A 157 -23.65 5.93 -13.08
C ALA A 157 -24.21 7.28 -12.59
N ARG A 158 -23.79 8.37 -13.23
CA ARG A 158 -24.41 9.66 -12.97
C ARG A 158 -25.85 9.51 -13.41
N LYS A 159 -26.79 9.79 -12.52
CA LYS A 159 -28.19 9.95 -12.93
C LYS A 159 -28.19 11.05 -13.98
N GLU A 160 -28.51 10.66 -15.21
CA GLU A 160 -28.72 11.66 -16.25
C GLU A 160 -29.92 12.51 -15.85
N ASP A 161 -29.76 13.81 -15.88
CA ASP A 161 -30.89 14.71 -15.70
C ASP A 161 -31.83 14.51 -16.87
N VAL A 162 -33.15 14.44 -16.61
CA VAL A 162 -34.16 14.28 -17.63
C VAL A 162 -34.87 15.61 -17.79
N ILE A 163 -34.82 16.17 -19.01
CA ILE A 163 -35.59 17.35 -19.36
C ILE A 163 -36.80 16.89 -20.17
N LEU A 164 -37.96 17.18 -19.65
CA LEU A 164 -39.22 16.74 -20.22
C LEU A 164 -39.91 17.89 -20.94
N PHE A 165 -40.25 17.71 -22.23
CA PHE A 165 -41.04 18.62 -23.03
C PHE A 165 -42.44 18.00 -23.25
N VAL A 166 -43.46 18.70 -22.82
CA VAL A 166 -44.87 18.27 -22.99
C VAL A 166 -45.63 19.34 -23.77
N SER A 167 -46.40 18.91 -24.77
CA SER A 167 -47.18 19.81 -25.62
C SER A 167 -48.63 19.32 -25.79
N GLU A 168 -49.58 20.24 -25.63
CA GLU A 168 -51.00 19.96 -25.95
C GLU A 168 -51.23 19.72 -27.46
N SER A 169 -50.36 20.29 -28.30
CA SER A 169 -50.48 20.15 -29.75
C SER A 169 -49.78 18.92 -30.34
N GLY A 170 -49.41 17.98 -29.47
CA GLY A 170 -48.81 16.70 -29.84
C GLY A 170 -47.27 16.63 -29.63
N SER A 171 -46.77 15.40 -29.62
CA SER A 171 -45.36 15.08 -29.36
C SER A 171 -44.41 15.70 -30.40
N ASN A 172 -44.84 15.88 -31.64
CA ASN A 172 -44.03 16.53 -32.69
C ASN A 172 -43.73 17.99 -32.39
N VAL A 173 -44.64 18.69 -31.71
CA VAL A 173 -44.38 20.10 -31.27
C VAL A 173 -43.43 20.11 -30.11
N ALA A 174 -43.57 19.21 -29.16
CA ALA A 174 -42.62 19.04 -28.06
C ALA A 174 -41.21 18.74 -28.60
N ALA A 175 -41.07 17.88 -29.61
CA ALA A 175 -39.81 17.55 -30.27
C ALA A 175 -39.17 18.77 -30.93
N LYS A 176 -39.93 19.60 -31.66
CA LYS A 176 -39.41 20.84 -32.26
C LYS A 176 -38.95 21.83 -31.22
N VAL A 177 -39.68 21.99 -30.13
CA VAL A 177 -39.26 22.87 -29.01
C VAL A 177 -37.96 22.35 -28.38
N SER A 178 -37.83 21.04 -28.22
CA SER A 178 -36.60 20.40 -27.73
C SER A 178 -35.40 20.69 -28.65
N GLU A 179 -35.59 20.56 -29.97
CA GLU A 179 -34.55 20.89 -30.96
C GLU A 179 -34.08 22.35 -30.88
N LEU A 180 -35.01 23.30 -30.79
CA LEU A 180 -34.70 24.71 -30.63
C LEU A 180 -33.99 24.99 -29.33
N PHE A 181 -34.38 24.35 -28.26
CA PHE A 181 -33.69 24.46 -26.97
C PHE A 181 -32.26 23.97 -27.06
N MET A 182 -32.05 22.78 -27.66
CA MET A 182 -30.72 22.23 -27.87
C MET A 182 -29.85 23.12 -28.75
N HIS A 183 -30.41 23.66 -29.81
CA HIS A 183 -29.70 24.61 -30.67
C HIS A 183 -29.27 25.87 -29.90
N SER A 184 -30.14 26.38 -29.05
CA SER A 184 -29.82 27.54 -28.18
C SER A 184 -28.72 27.24 -27.16
N LEU A 185 -28.76 26.05 -26.54
CA LEU A 185 -27.69 25.59 -25.61
C LEU A 185 -26.33 25.44 -26.29
N ASN A 186 -26.32 24.93 -27.52
CA ASN A 186 -25.11 24.80 -28.33
C ASN A 186 -24.51 26.18 -28.67
N HIS A 187 -25.35 27.15 -28.98
CA HIS A 187 -24.89 28.53 -29.19
C HIS A 187 -24.27 29.18 -27.95
N LEU A 188 -24.76 28.81 -26.77
CA LEU A 188 -24.24 29.30 -25.49
C LEU A 188 -23.01 28.51 -25.00
N ASN A 189 -22.52 27.55 -25.79
CA ASN A 189 -21.40 26.66 -25.42
C ASN A 189 -21.63 25.90 -24.12
N THR A 190 -22.89 25.68 -23.76
CA THR A 190 -23.29 24.97 -22.51
C THR A 190 -23.51 23.50 -22.80
N LYS A 191 -22.65 22.64 -22.24
CA LYS A 191 -22.85 21.19 -22.31
C LYS A 191 -23.86 20.78 -21.24
N VAL A 192 -25.04 20.35 -21.66
CA VAL A 192 -26.07 19.76 -20.79
C VAL A 192 -25.99 18.25 -20.91
N ASN A 193 -25.75 17.56 -19.79
CA ASN A 193 -25.77 16.11 -19.72
C ASN A 193 -27.15 15.64 -19.26
N ALA A 194 -28.13 15.77 -20.16
CA ALA A 194 -29.50 15.40 -19.87
C ALA A 194 -30.12 14.65 -21.05
N ARG A 195 -31.01 13.72 -20.75
CA ARG A 195 -31.84 13.04 -21.74
C ARG A 195 -33.11 13.84 -21.94
N PHE A 196 -33.49 14.09 -23.20
CA PHE A 196 -34.66 14.85 -23.56
C PHE A 196 -35.81 13.90 -23.91
N LEU A 197 -36.95 14.10 -23.29
CA LEU A 197 -38.17 13.34 -23.54
C LEU A 197 -39.27 14.28 -24.04
N CYS A 198 -39.97 13.87 -25.09
CA CYS A 198 -40.99 14.70 -25.74
C CYS A 198 -42.31 13.93 -25.80
N TYR A 199 -43.35 14.44 -25.14
CA TYR A 199 -44.67 13.81 -25.07
C TYR A 199 -45.78 14.80 -25.39
N ASP A 200 -46.95 14.26 -25.85
CA ASP A 200 -48.19 14.97 -25.71
C ASP A 200 -48.75 14.84 -24.28
N VAL A 201 -49.69 15.74 -23.92
CA VAL A 201 -50.24 15.78 -22.55
C VAL A 201 -50.92 14.48 -22.15
N GLN A 202 -51.63 13.83 -23.08
CA GLN A 202 -52.35 12.60 -22.76
C GLN A 202 -51.41 11.46 -22.46
N THR A 203 -50.37 11.28 -23.28
CA THR A 203 -49.33 10.27 -23.07
C THR A 203 -48.56 10.55 -21.75
N TYR A 204 -48.24 11.80 -21.46
CA TYR A 204 -47.58 12.19 -20.22
C TYR A 204 -48.40 11.85 -18.98
N GLU A 205 -49.74 12.14 -19.00
CA GLU A 205 -50.60 11.81 -17.86
C GLU A 205 -50.75 10.30 -17.65
N GLN A 206 -50.81 9.51 -18.70
CA GLN A 206 -50.86 8.04 -18.64
C GLN A 206 -49.58 7.48 -18.03
N LEU A 207 -48.38 7.95 -18.46
CA LEU A 207 -47.11 7.54 -17.93
C LEU A 207 -46.94 7.93 -16.46
N ARG A 208 -47.39 9.13 -16.08
CA ARG A 208 -47.36 9.62 -14.70
C ARG A 208 -48.25 8.73 -13.79
N GLN A 209 -49.41 8.26 -14.25
CA GLN A 209 -50.31 7.40 -13.48
C GLN A 209 -49.72 5.98 -13.33
N ASN A 210 -49.06 5.47 -14.37
CA ASN A 210 -48.52 4.11 -14.40
C ASN A 210 -47.14 3.95 -13.78
N GLY A 211 -46.47 5.04 -13.41
CA GLY A 211 -45.13 5.01 -12.78
C GLY A 211 -44.00 4.47 -13.69
N HIS A 212 -44.23 4.28 -14.98
CA HIS A 212 -43.27 3.76 -15.94
C HIS A 212 -42.71 4.86 -16.84
N TRP A 213 -41.58 5.40 -16.48
CA TRP A 213 -40.85 6.45 -17.25
C TRP A 213 -39.81 5.90 -18.22
N ASP A 214 -39.57 4.58 -18.21
CA ASP A 214 -38.37 3.98 -18.88
C ASP A 214 -38.70 3.37 -20.28
N THR A 215 -39.93 3.47 -20.81
CA THR A 215 -40.32 2.72 -22.01
C THR A 215 -40.68 3.55 -23.23
N CYS A 216 -40.22 4.79 -23.34
CA CYS A 216 -40.42 5.56 -24.57
C CYS A 216 -39.08 5.76 -25.27
N ASN A 217 -38.84 4.96 -26.31
CA ASN A 217 -37.82 5.19 -27.34
C ASN A 217 -38.25 6.33 -28.27
#